data_930c195320b289bbbecf478d8730f0fd
#
_entry.id   930c195320b289bbbecf478d8730f0fd
#
_cell.length_a   1.000
_cell.length_b   1.000
_cell.length_c   1.000
_cell.angle_alpha   90.00
_cell.angle_beta   90.00
_cell.angle_gamma   90.00
#
_symmetry.space_group_name_H-M   'P 1'
#
loop_
_entity.id
_entity.type
_entity.pdbx_description
1 polymer ?
#
loop_
_entity_poly.entity_id
_entity_poly.type
_entity_poly.pdbx_seq_one_letter_code
_entity_poly.pdbx_strand_id
1 'polypeptide(L)'
;AYLTLRVLRNALDGVDVDTGIGTADEAGNVLSEDVYKYSEEERSYYALNAAVTADNYKDFTDSTVVWKPVSNQLDSSKHATKKVWLNIYNASDNFLSSTYQPLLQKYDDLLNLDVEYIGGDGQTESNVTNRLGNPNQYDAFAINMVKTDNAASYTAILNQ
;
A
#
# COMPACT_ATOMS: atom_id res chain seq x y z
N ALA A 1 -0.39 5.07 0.65
CA ALA A 1 0.92 4.51 0.23
C ALA A 1 1.53 3.66 1.34
N TYR A 2 1.97 4.25 2.47
CA TYR A 2 2.61 3.50 3.56
C TYR A 2 1.73 2.37 4.11
N LEU A 3 0.47 2.65 4.43
CA LEU A 3 -0.46 1.66 4.96
C LEU A 3 -0.59 0.42 4.07
N THR A 4 -0.71 0.61 2.76
CA THR A 4 -0.82 -0.49 1.79
C THR A 4 0.38 -1.44 1.90
N LEU A 5 1.59 -0.88 1.90
CA LEU A 5 2.81 -1.67 1.98
C LEU A 5 3.04 -2.25 3.37
N ARG A 6 2.66 -1.53 4.43
CA ARG A 6 2.80 -2.02 5.81
C ARG A 6 1.89 -3.22 6.10
N VAL A 7 0.63 -3.15 5.72
CA VAL A 7 -0.32 -4.27 5.83
C VAL A 7 0.20 -5.51 5.09
N LEU A 8 0.69 -5.28 3.85
CA LEU A 8 1.26 -6.35 3.04
C LEU A 8 2.49 -6.97 3.70
N ARG A 9 3.39 -6.13 4.25
CA ARG A 9 4.58 -6.59 4.95
C ARG A 9 4.21 -7.41 6.19
N ASN A 10 3.24 -6.96 6.99
CA ASN A 10 2.75 -7.69 8.14
C ASN A 10 2.22 -9.08 7.75
N ALA A 11 1.42 -9.15 6.69
CA ALA A 11 0.90 -10.43 6.19
C ALA A 11 2.02 -11.38 5.72
N LEU A 12 3.04 -10.85 5.05
CA LEU A 12 4.20 -11.63 4.59
C LEU A 12 5.09 -12.11 5.74
N ASP A 13 5.14 -11.38 6.85
CA ASP A 13 5.86 -11.77 8.06
C ASP A 13 5.05 -12.71 8.96
N GLY A 14 3.79 -12.98 8.63
CA GLY A 14 2.90 -13.85 9.40
C GLY A 14 2.46 -13.25 10.73
N VAL A 15 2.45 -11.92 10.85
CA VAL A 15 1.93 -11.20 12.01
C VAL A 15 0.56 -10.59 11.69
N ASP A 16 -0.17 -10.12 12.70
CA ASP A 16 -1.46 -9.48 12.50
C ASP A 16 -1.32 -8.25 11.60
N VAL A 17 -2.25 -8.08 10.67
CA VAL A 17 -2.17 -7.05 9.62
C VAL A 17 -2.14 -5.62 10.17
N ASP A 18 -2.68 -5.39 11.35
CA ASP A 18 -2.69 -4.11 12.06
C ASP A 18 -1.47 -3.88 12.98
N THR A 19 -0.53 -4.82 13.01
CA THR A 19 0.70 -4.69 13.82
C THR A 19 1.44 -3.39 13.48
N GLY A 20 1.64 -2.56 14.49
CA GLY A 20 2.32 -1.27 14.37
C GLY A 20 1.48 -0.15 13.73
N ILE A 21 0.23 -0.42 13.32
CA ILE A 21 -0.69 0.59 12.80
C ILE A 21 -1.44 1.22 13.98
N GLY A 22 -1.39 2.56 14.07
CA GLY A 22 -1.94 3.29 15.24
C GLY A 22 -1.05 3.27 16.48
N THR A 23 0.02 2.45 16.48
CA THR A 23 1.04 2.37 17.53
C THR A 23 2.43 2.53 16.93
N ALA A 24 3.47 2.61 17.76
CA ALA A 24 4.83 2.61 17.25
C ALA A 24 5.18 1.21 16.71
N ASP A 25 5.61 1.14 15.46
CA ASP A 25 6.15 -0.07 14.86
C ASP A 25 7.63 -0.29 15.26
N GLU A 26 8.27 -1.36 14.76
CA GLU A 26 9.66 -1.67 15.06
C GLU A 26 10.65 -0.57 14.63
N ALA A 27 10.28 0.22 13.62
CA ALA A 27 11.07 1.35 13.14
C ALA A 27 10.77 2.66 13.91
N GLY A 28 9.86 2.62 14.89
CA GLY A 28 9.45 3.78 15.67
C GLY A 28 8.48 4.72 14.95
N ASN A 29 7.83 4.25 13.87
CA ASN A 29 6.83 5.01 13.15
C ASN A 29 5.47 4.86 13.81
N VAL A 30 4.73 5.94 13.90
CA VAL A 30 3.39 5.96 14.46
C VAL A 30 2.42 6.42 13.38
N LEU A 31 1.39 5.62 13.12
CA LEU A 31 0.24 6.02 12.33
C LEU A 31 -0.87 6.48 13.26
N SER A 32 -1.51 7.59 12.94
CA SER A 32 -2.63 8.09 13.74
C SER A 32 -3.84 7.18 13.56
N GLU A 33 -4.40 6.68 14.64
CA GLU A 33 -5.67 5.93 14.65
C GLU A 33 -6.84 6.78 14.14
N ASP A 34 -6.72 8.09 14.23
CA ASP A 34 -7.74 9.03 13.73
C ASP A 34 -7.77 9.11 12.20
N VAL A 35 -6.74 8.57 11.50
CA VAL A 35 -6.64 8.60 10.04
C VAL A 35 -7.15 7.32 9.40
N TYR A 36 -7.04 6.18 10.11
CA TYR A 36 -7.41 4.88 9.59
C TYR A 36 -8.34 4.15 10.55
N LYS A 37 -9.32 3.46 9.99
CA LYS A 37 -10.20 2.55 10.71
C LYS A 37 -10.10 1.15 10.11
N TYR A 38 -9.79 0.17 10.93
CA TYR A 38 -9.82 -1.23 10.53
C TYR A 38 -11.18 -1.88 10.84
N SER A 39 -11.70 -2.65 9.91
CA SER A 39 -12.84 -3.54 10.08
C SER A 39 -12.38 -4.98 9.94
N GLU A 40 -12.42 -5.74 11.03
CA GLU A 40 -12.06 -7.15 11.03
C GLU A 40 -13.06 -7.99 10.23
N GLU A 41 -14.36 -7.69 10.35
CA GLU A 41 -15.44 -8.38 9.62
C GLU A 41 -15.25 -8.27 8.12
N GLU A 42 -14.90 -7.09 7.62
CA GLU A 42 -14.70 -6.84 6.18
C GLU A 42 -13.24 -7.04 5.76
N ARG A 43 -12.33 -7.26 6.72
CA ARG A 43 -10.89 -7.36 6.51
C ARG A 43 -10.35 -6.17 5.71
N SER A 44 -10.81 -4.98 6.08
CA SER A 44 -10.59 -3.75 5.31
C SER A 44 -10.14 -2.60 6.18
N TYR A 45 -9.21 -1.80 5.64
CA TYR A 45 -8.86 -0.51 6.21
C TYR A 45 -9.58 0.61 5.46
N TYR A 46 -10.17 1.50 6.21
CA TYR A 46 -10.80 2.71 5.70
C TYR A 46 -9.94 3.92 6.05
N ALA A 47 -9.54 4.69 5.03
CA ALA A 47 -8.98 6.00 5.24
C ALA A 47 -10.10 6.97 5.60
N LEU A 48 -9.97 7.70 6.68
CA LEU A 48 -10.94 8.68 7.11
C LEU A 48 -10.76 9.97 6.29
N ASN A 49 -11.86 10.49 5.79
CA ASN A 49 -11.87 11.77 5.08
C ASN A 49 -11.93 12.91 6.10
N ALA A 50 -11.17 13.96 5.85
CA ALA A 50 -11.21 15.18 6.63
C ALA A 50 -11.47 16.39 5.72
N ALA A 51 -12.31 17.32 6.20
CA ALA A 51 -12.50 18.59 5.53
C ALA A 51 -11.34 19.53 5.87
N VAL A 52 -10.59 19.96 4.85
CA VAL A 52 -9.52 20.96 5.01
C VAL A 52 -10.12 22.34 4.81
N THR A 53 -10.02 23.20 5.81
CA THR A 53 -10.55 24.55 5.85
C THR A 53 -9.44 25.56 6.07
N ALA A 54 -9.78 26.86 6.00
CA ALA A 54 -8.83 27.93 6.33
C ALA A 54 -8.32 27.88 7.79
N ASP A 55 -9.10 27.26 8.68
CA ASP A 55 -8.77 27.22 10.10
C ASP A 55 -7.85 26.05 10.47
N ASN A 56 -7.89 24.93 9.69
CA ASN A 56 -7.17 23.71 10.01
C ASN A 56 -6.16 23.26 8.94
N TYR A 57 -5.98 24.01 7.82
CA TYR A 57 -5.10 23.56 6.73
C TYR A 57 -3.66 23.32 7.17
N LYS A 58 -3.19 24.03 8.20
CA LYS A 58 -1.82 23.88 8.72
C LYS A 58 -1.59 22.49 9.30
N ASP A 59 -2.61 21.88 9.88
CA ASP A 59 -2.54 20.53 10.45
C ASP A 59 -2.28 19.47 9.35
N PHE A 60 -2.69 19.76 8.12
CA PHE A 60 -2.48 18.90 6.96
C PHE A 60 -1.22 19.21 6.17
N THR A 61 -0.61 20.38 6.38
CA THR A 61 0.66 20.74 5.75
C THR A 61 1.87 20.26 6.56
N ASP A 62 1.69 20.01 7.85
CA ASP A 62 2.70 19.42 8.72
C ASP A 62 2.43 17.91 8.87
N SER A 63 3.17 17.11 8.10
CA SER A 63 3.05 15.66 8.13
C SER A 63 3.36 15.03 9.50
N THR A 64 3.93 15.77 10.42
CA THR A 64 4.21 15.29 11.78
C THR A 64 2.97 15.30 12.67
N VAL A 65 1.91 16.02 12.29
CA VAL A 65 0.65 16.07 13.03
C VAL A 65 -0.21 14.86 12.75
N VAL A 66 -0.26 14.42 11.48
CA VAL A 66 -1.15 13.34 11.03
C VAL A 66 -0.51 11.96 11.23
N TRP A 67 0.77 11.85 10.93
CA TRP A 67 1.56 10.63 11.12
C TRP A 67 3.06 10.94 11.04
N LYS A 68 3.85 10.18 11.76
CA LYS A 68 5.30 10.36 11.69
C LYS A 68 5.87 9.71 10.44
N PRO A 69 6.77 10.38 9.72
CA PRO A 69 7.43 9.76 8.58
C PRO A 69 8.27 8.57 9.03
N VAL A 70 8.34 7.57 8.17
CA VAL A 70 9.22 6.42 8.36
C VAL A 70 10.67 6.91 8.36
N SER A 71 11.39 6.69 9.43
CA SER A 71 12.76 7.17 9.61
C SER A 71 13.82 6.07 9.45
N ASN A 72 13.45 4.83 9.71
CA ASN A 72 14.37 3.71 9.72
C ASN A 72 13.87 2.55 8.85
N GLN A 73 14.81 1.90 8.20
CA GLN A 73 14.55 0.67 7.47
C GLN A 73 14.34 -0.48 8.45
N LEU A 74 13.49 -1.44 8.10
CA LEU A 74 13.34 -2.66 8.87
C LEU A 74 14.64 -3.46 8.89
N ASP A 75 14.92 -4.10 10.01
CA ASP A 75 16.10 -4.94 10.17
C ASP A 75 16.03 -6.15 9.22
N SER A 76 16.88 -6.16 8.20
CA SER A 76 16.93 -7.21 7.18
C SER A 76 17.29 -8.59 7.74
N SER A 77 17.88 -8.66 8.95
CA SER A 77 18.15 -9.95 9.63
C SER A 77 16.87 -10.61 10.15
N LYS A 78 15.82 -9.82 10.37
CA LYS A 78 14.50 -10.27 10.82
C LYS A 78 13.45 -10.24 9.70
N HIS A 79 13.63 -9.35 8.73
CA HIS A 79 12.68 -9.07 7.66
C HIS A 79 13.35 -9.24 6.30
N ALA A 80 13.44 -10.48 5.80
CA ALA A 80 14.00 -10.76 4.48
C ALA A 80 13.22 -10.01 3.38
N THR A 81 13.92 -9.59 2.33
CA THR A 81 13.29 -8.93 1.17
C THR A 81 12.22 -9.83 0.55
N LYS A 82 11.07 -9.24 0.24
CA LYS A 82 9.94 -9.91 -0.38
C LYS A 82 9.59 -9.25 -1.71
N LYS A 83 9.31 -10.06 -2.72
CA LYS A 83 8.97 -9.58 -4.05
C LYS A 83 7.47 -9.37 -4.19
N VAL A 84 7.07 -8.16 -4.59
CA VAL A 84 5.67 -7.74 -4.68
C VAL A 84 5.36 -7.24 -6.09
N TRP A 85 4.25 -7.70 -6.65
CA TRP A 85 3.66 -7.13 -7.84
C TRP A 85 2.57 -6.11 -7.42
N LEU A 86 2.70 -4.87 -7.89
CA LEU A 86 1.75 -3.80 -7.55
C LEU A 86 1.28 -3.09 -8.82
N ASN A 87 -0.03 -3.09 -9.06
CA ASN A 87 -0.57 -2.31 -10.15
C ASN A 87 -1.06 -0.93 -9.69
N ILE A 88 -0.82 0.04 -10.55
CA ILE A 88 -1.36 1.39 -10.44
C ILE A 88 -2.43 1.54 -11.53
N TYR A 89 -3.64 1.85 -11.13
CA TYR A 89 -4.82 1.89 -11.99
C TYR A 89 -4.60 2.66 -13.31
N ASN A 90 -4.01 3.85 -13.22
CA ASN A 90 -3.78 4.71 -14.39
C ASN A 90 -2.43 5.40 -14.29
N ALA A 91 -1.50 4.98 -15.14
CA ALA A 91 -0.16 5.57 -15.20
C ALA A 91 -0.16 7.03 -15.72
N SER A 92 -1.24 7.47 -16.38
CA SER A 92 -1.40 8.85 -16.86
C SER A 92 -2.09 9.77 -15.85
N ASP A 93 -2.57 9.26 -14.74
CA ASP A 93 -3.14 10.07 -13.66
C ASP A 93 -2.03 10.82 -12.92
N ASN A 94 -2.15 12.15 -12.84
CA ASN A 94 -1.14 13.00 -12.24
C ASN A 94 -0.93 12.72 -10.75
N PHE A 95 -1.98 12.44 -9.99
CA PHE A 95 -1.84 12.11 -8.57
C PHE A 95 -1.13 10.76 -8.39
N LEU A 96 -1.54 9.76 -9.16
CA LEU A 96 -0.97 8.42 -9.05
C LEU A 96 0.50 8.39 -9.47
N SER A 97 0.86 9.06 -10.57
CA SER A 97 2.21 9.04 -11.12
C SER A 97 3.18 9.99 -10.40
N SER A 98 2.72 11.19 -9.99
CA SER A 98 3.61 12.20 -9.39
C SER A 98 3.64 12.22 -7.87
N THR A 99 2.66 11.59 -7.22
CA THR A 99 2.55 11.62 -5.76
C THR A 99 2.48 10.22 -5.16
N TYR A 100 1.52 9.39 -5.58
CA TYR A 100 1.25 8.12 -4.93
C TYR A 100 2.37 7.10 -5.18
N GLN A 101 2.79 6.91 -6.43
CA GLN A 101 3.87 5.99 -6.78
C GLN A 101 5.22 6.39 -6.16
N PRO A 102 5.68 7.65 -6.20
CA PRO A 102 6.89 8.06 -5.50
C PRO A 102 6.85 7.83 -3.99
N LEU A 103 5.68 7.96 -3.36
CA LEU A 103 5.52 7.61 -1.95
C LEU A 103 5.61 6.11 -1.69
N LEU A 104 5.02 5.28 -2.56
CA LEU A 104 5.20 3.83 -2.49
C LEU A 104 6.67 3.46 -2.61
N GLN A 105 7.37 3.99 -3.62
CA GLN A 105 8.81 3.74 -3.85
C GLN A 105 9.70 4.18 -2.68
N LYS A 106 9.27 5.20 -1.94
CA LYS A 106 9.98 5.60 -0.71
C LYS A 106 9.83 4.58 0.41
N TYR A 107 8.66 3.95 0.51
CA TYR A 107 8.36 3.05 1.63
C TYR A 107 8.67 1.59 1.34
N ASP A 108 8.72 1.16 0.08
CA ASP A 108 9.09 -0.23 -0.26
C ASP A 108 10.50 -0.57 0.21
N ASP A 109 11.48 0.31 -0.04
CA ASP A 109 12.84 0.15 0.44
C ASP A 109 12.92 0.05 1.98
N LEU A 110 12.15 0.90 2.68
CA LEU A 110 12.15 0.94 4.15
C LEU A 110 11.50 -0.31 4.76
N LEU A 111 10.61 -0.95 4.03
CA LEU A 111 9.92 -2.17 4.45
C LEU A 111 10.54 -3.46 3.86
N ASN A 112 11.72 -3.38 3.26
CA ASN A 112 12.39 -4.50 2.59
C ASN A 112 11.47 -5.21 1.58
N LEU A 113 10.81 -4.44 0.72
CA LEU A 113 9.98 -4.93 -0.36
C LEU A 113 10.63 -4.60 -1.71
N ASP A 114 10.77 -5.60 -2.59
CA ASP A 114 11.14 -5.44 -4.01
C ASP A 114 9.84 -5.34 -4.81
N VAL A 115 9.40 -4.11 -5.09
CA VAL A 115 8.10 -3.87 -5.71
C VAL A 115 8.23 -3.61 -7.20
N GLU A 116 7.61 -4.47 -8.00
CA GLU A 116 7.42 -4.24 -9.42
C GLU A 116 6.13 -3.45 -9.66
N TYR A 117 6.27 -2.20 -10.14
CA TYR A 117 5.15 -1.30 -10.39
C TYR A 117 4.64 -1.43 -11.82
N ILE A 118 3.35 -1.78 -11.96
CA ILE A 118 2.69 -1.93 -13.26
C ILE A 118 1.66 -0.83 -13.44
N GLY A 119 1.88 0.05 -14.40
CA GLY A 119 0.93 1.11 -14.75
C GLY A 119 -0.21 0.61 -15.63
N GLY A 120 -1.45 0.87 -15.23
CA GLY A 120 -2.65 0.62 -16.02
C GLY A 120 -2.99 1.78 -16.97
N ASP A 121 -3.98 1.56 -17.83
CA ASP A 121 -4.53 2.57 -18.75
C ASP A 121 -5.81 3.27 -18.22
N GLY A 122 -6.23 2.88 -17.01
CA GLY A 122 -7.44 3.41 -16.37
C GLY A 122 -8.76 2.85 -16.91
N GLN A 123 -8.72 1.95 -17.90
CA GLN A 123 -9.93 1.45 -18.57
C GLN A 123 -10.02 -0.08 -18.62
N THR A 124 -8.91 -0.75 -18.89
CA THR A 124 -8.90 -2.20 -19.07
C THR A 124 -7.94 -2.88 -18.12
N GLU A 125 -8.47 -3.63 -17.18
CA GLU A 125 -7.65 -4.43 -16.25
C GLU A 125 -7.04 -5.66 -16.92
N SER A 126 -7.60 -6.14 -18.03
CA SER A 126 -7.02 -7.23 -18.80
C SER A 126 -5.60 -6.92 -19.30
N ASN A 127 -5.33 -5.66 -19.62
CA ASN A 127 -3.98 -5.24 -20.00
C ASN A 127 -3.00 -5.30 -18.82
N VAL A 128 -3.50 -5.10 -17.61
CA VAL A 128 -2.70 -5.18 -16.38
C VAL A 128 -2.45 -6.65 -16.03
N THR A 129 -3.48 -7.49 -16.04
CA THR A 129 -3.34 -8.92 -15.73
C THR A 129 -2.45 -9.66 -16.71
N ASN A 130 -2.48 -9.30 -18.00
CA ASN A 130 -1.59 -9.88 -19.00
C ASN A 130 -0.10 -9.57 -18.76
N ARG A 131 0.22 -8.55 -17.97
CA ARG A 131 1.60 -8.21 -17.61
C ARG A 131 2.11 -8.96 -16.40
N LEU A 132 1.26 -9.69 -15.71
CA LEU A 132 1.66 -10.44 -14.51
C LEU A 132 2.65 -11.55 -14.83
N GLY A 133 2.55 -12.15 -16.01
CA GLY A 133 3.45 -13.24 -16.42
C GLY A 133 3.29 -14.47 -15.55
N ASN A 134 4.37 -14.89 -14.88
CA ASN A 134 4.33 -16.00 -13.94
C ASN A 134 4.05 -15.48 -12.52
N PRO A 135 2.87 -15.70 -11.94
CA PRO A 135 2.52 -15.23 -10.61
C PRO A 135 3.42 -15.82 -9.50
N ASN A 136 3.95 -17.02 -9.70
CA ASN A 136 4.77 -17.73 -8.71
C ASN A 136 6.15 -17.06 -8.46
N GLN A 137 6.51 -16.03 -9.21
CA GLN A 137 7.72 -15.26 -8.96
C GLN A 137 7.56 -14.19 -7.88
N TYR A 138 6.34 -13.94 -7.41
CA TYR A 138 6.04 -12.92 -6.40
C TYR A 138 5.59 -13.56 -5.10
N ASP A 139 5.99 -12.94 -3.99
CA ASP A 139 5.53 -13.32 -2.66
C ASP A 139 4.13 -12.76 -2.35
N ALA A 140 3.76 -11.64 -2.97
CA ALA A 140 2.46 -11.00 -2.77
C ALA A 140 2.06 -10.05 -3.92
N PHE A 141 0.78 -9.67 -3.89
CA PHE A 141 0.16 -8.80 -4.87
C PHE A 141 -0.57 -7.65 -4.19
N ALA A 142 -0.35 -6.42 -4.66
CA ALA A 142 -1.14 -5.25 -4.29
C ALA A 142 -1.92 -4.79 -5.53
N ILE A 143 -3.23 -4.95 -5.50
CA ILE A 143 -4.09 -4.74 -6.66
C ILE A 143 -4.97 -3.51 -6.44
N ASN A 144 -4.76 -2.49 -7.27
CA ASN A 144 -5.64 -1.35 -7.36
C ASN A 144 -6.79 -1.66 -8.34
N MET A 145 -7.80 -2.34 -7.84
CA MET A 145 -8.97 -2.75 -8.63
C MET A 145 -10.00 -1.63 -8.69
N VAL A 146 -10.32 -1.19 -9.91
CA VAL A 146 -11.27 -0.10 -10.14
C VAL A 146 -12.65 -0.60 -10.52
N LYS A 147 -12.70 -1.74 -11.22
CA LYS A 147 -13.96 -2.35 -11.64
C LYS A 147 -14.13 -3.71 -10.96
N THR A 148 -15.17 -3.83 -10.18
CA THR A 148 -15.50 -5.09 -9.47
C THR A 148 -15.78 -6.25 -10.42
N ASP A 149 -16.22 -5.97 -11.65
CA ASP A 149 -16.46 -6.97 -12.70
C ASP A 149 -15.20 -7.77 -13.07
N ASN A 150 -14.03 -7.23 -12.80
CA ASN A 150 -12.74 -7.85 -13.11
C ASN A 150 -12.17 -8.68 -11.94
N ALA A 151 -12.85 -8.74 -10.80
CA ALA A 151 -12.40 -9.53 -9.65
C ALA A 151 -12.16 -11.01 -10.03
N ALA A 152 -12.98 -11.57 -10.90
CA ALA A 152 -12.82 -12.94 -11.37
C ALA A 152 -11.48 -13.17 -12.11
N SER A 153 -11.03 -12.20 -12.89
CA SER A 153 -9.76 -12.29 -13.63
C SER A 153 -8.57 -12.31 -12.68
N TYR A 154 -8.56 -11.46 -11.67
CA TYR A 154 -7.51 -11.46 -10.64
C TYR A 154 -7.56 -12.75 -9.80
N THR A 155 -8.74 -13.19 -9.38
CA THR A 155 -8.91 -14.43 -8.61
C THR A 155 -8.38 -15.65 -9.37
N ALA A 156 -8.64 -15.73 -10.68
CA ALA A 156 -8.15 -16.83 -11.51
C ALA A 156 -6.61 -16.89 -11.59
N ILE A 157 -5.95 -15.72 -11.54
CA ILE A 157 -4.49 -15.63 -11.55
C ILE A 157 -3.91 -15.97 -10.18
N LEU A 158 -4.51 -15.44 -9.12
CA LEU A 158 -4.01 -15.62 -7.75
C LEU A 158 -4.20 -17.05 -7.21
N ASN A 159 -5.07 -17.85 -7.83
CA ASN A 159 -5.32 -19.25 -7.46
C ASN A 159 -4.45 -20.26 -8.23
N GLN A 160 -3.50 -19.81 -9.05
CA GLN A 160 -2.54 -20.68 -9.74
C GLN A 160 -1.35 -21.01 -8.84
#